data_73c78abe22a0ee07d5ac46b0fb15b12a
#
_entry.id   73c78abe22a0ee07d5ac46b0fb15b12a
#
_cell.length_a   1.000
_cell.length_b   1.000
_cell.length_c   1.000
_cell.angle_alpha   90.00
_cell.angle_beta   90.00
_cell.angle_gamma   90.00
#
_symmetry.space_group_name_H-M   'P 1'
#
loop_
_entity.id
_entity.type
_entity.pdbx_description
1 polymer ?
#
loop_
_entity_poly.entity_id
_entity_poly.type
_entity_poly.pdbx_seq_one_letter_code
_entity_poly.pdbx_strand_id
1 'polypeptide(L)'
;NHYRVSSVNLAQEISERLQDGQFTWKEFGYAHPHPYGQSVYTAAISNLLDEMQREINAESIRRLHEIPAAQLDPYSYTKGHFIPLSRVRIGRGWKITDDWNPDNKYEKRKGFVHVPMLEAARPGDRLTLSFKGRAIGIFCVCGPSAGILEYSVDNAPFKKLDTYTAWSSALYIPWVYMLETELEDTEHTLRLRISSDKNPRSLGTECQIRNFVVNR
;
A
#
# COMPACT_ATOMS: atom_id res chain seq x y z
N ASN A 1 6.06 9.74 -23.92
CA ASN A 1 6.65 8.96 -22.85
C ASN A 1 7.80 9.74 -22.18
N HIS A 2 7.61 10.24 -20.95
CA HIS A 2 8.54 11.12 -20.23
C HIS A 2 9.91 10.46 -20.01
N TYR A 3 9.90 9.22 -19.54
CA TYR A 3 11.14 8.49 -19.23
C TYR A 3 11.72 7.72 -20.41
N ARG A 4 11.09 7.73 -21.59
CA ARG A 4 11.54 7.00 -22.78
C ARG A 4 11.83 5.51 -22.53
N VAL A 5 11.08 4.90 -21.62
CA VAL A 5 11.17 3.47 -21.29
C VAL A 5 10.12 2.73 -22.09
N SER A 6 10.53 1.64 -22.76
CA SER A 6 9.60 0.76 -23.47
C SER A 6 8.63 0.13 -22.46
N SER A 7 7.36 0.00 -22.85
CA SER A 7 6.33 -0.59 -22.02
C SER A 7 5.32 -1.34 -22.88
N VAL A 8 4.71 -2.37 -22.30
CA VAL A 8 3.59 -3.10 -22.90
C VAL A 8 2.34 -2.91 -22.04
N ASN A 9 1.22 -2.55 -22.69
CA ASN A 9 -0.07 -2.41 -22.01
C ASN A 9 -0.84 -3.73 -22.08
N LEU A 10 -0.55 -4.65 -21.17
CA LEU A 10 -1.19 -5.96 -21.11
C LEU A 10 -2.72 -5.87 -20.91
N ALA A 11 -3.21 -4.87 -20.18
CA ALA A 11 -4.65 -4.71 -19.96
C ALA A 11 -5.38 -4.33 -21.26
N GLN A 12 -4.78 -3.48 -22.08
CA GLN A 12 -5.32 -3.12 -23.39
C GLN A 12 -5.32 -4.32 -24.34
N GLU A 13 -4.21 -5.04 -24.42
CA GLU A 13 -4.06 -6.26 -25.23
C GLU A 13 -5.18 -7.28 -24.91
N ILE A 14 -5.43 -7.54 -23.62
CA ILE A 14 -6.49 -8.45 -23.20
C ILE A 14 -7.88 -7.91 -23.58
N SER A 15 -8.11 -6.62 -23.36
CA SER A 15 -9.39 -5.98 -23.68
C SER A 15 -9.74 -6.08 -25.16
N GLU A 16 -8.78 -5.79 -26.03
CA GLU A 16 -8.93 -5.88 -27.49
C GLU A 16 -9.23 -7.30 -27.93
N ARG A 17 -8.47 -8.29 -27.45
CA ARG A 17 -8.70 -9.72 -27.80
C ARG A 17 -10.03 -10.26 -27.28
N LEU A 18 -10.49 -9.80 -26.12
CA LEU A 18 -11.83 -10.14 -25.60
C LEU A 18 -12.92 -9.55 -26.50
N GLN A 19 -12.78 -8.30 -26.96
CA GLN A 19 -13.72 -7.64 -27.87
C GLN A 19 -13.77 -8.33 -29.23
N ASP A 20 -12.62 -8.80 -29.71
CA ASP A 20 -12.50 -9.57 -30.96
C ASP A 20 -13.00 -11.01 -30.83
N GLY A 21 -13.43 -11.44 -29.66
CA GLY A 21 -13.95 -12.80 -29.41
C GLY A 21 -12.89 -13.89 -29.49
N GLN A 22 -11.59 -13.56 -29.36
CA GLN A 22 -10.52 -14.55 -29.43
C GLN A 22 -10.55 -15.54 -28.26
N PHE A 23 -11.05 -15.10 -27.09
CA PHE A 23 -11.30 -15.91 -25.90
C PHE A 23 -12.32 -15.23 -25.00
N THR A 24 -12.84 -15.97 -24.02
CA THR A 24 -13.71 -15.43 -22.99
C THR A 24 -12.93 -15.08 -21.73
N TRP A 25 -13.49 -14.19 -20.89
CA TRP A 25 -12.90 -13.86 -19.59
C TRP A 25 -12.70 -15.08 -18.68
N LYS A 26 -13.58 -16.08 -18.81
CA LYS A 26 -13.47 -17.36 -18.09
C LYS A 26 -12.28 -18.20 -18.56
N GLU A 27 -12.04 -18.30 -19.87
CA GLU A 27 -10.89 -19.02 -20.42
C GLU A 27 -9.57 -18.34 -20.08
N PHE A 28 -9.55 -17.02 -20.05
CA PHE A 28 -8.40 -16.25 -19.59
C PHE A 28 -8.07 -16.55 -18.12
N GLY A 29 -9.05 -16.74 -17.23
CA GLY A 29 -8.88 -17.03 -15.80
C GLY A 29 -9.16 -15.85 -14.90
N TYR A 30 -9.93 -14.89 -15.35
CA TYR A 30 -10.31 -13.69 -14.59
C TYR A 30 -9.10 -12.85 -14.13
N ALA A 31 -9.14 -12.36 -12.88
CA ALA A 31 -8.05 -11.58 -12.28
C ALA A 31 -6.79 -12.41 -11.98
N HIS A 32 -6.91 -13.74 -12.00
CA HIS A 32 -5.80 -14.70 -11.82
C HIS A 32 -5.67 -15.57 -13.06
N PRO A 33 -4.92 -15.14 -14.10
CA PRO A 33 -4.86 -15.83 -15.37
C PRO A 33 -4.52 -17.32 -15.22
N HIS A 34 -5.32 -18.16 -15.86
CA HIS A 34 -5.03 -19.58 -16.03
C HIS A 34 -3.82 -19.77 -16.98
N PRO A 35 -3.28 -20.99 -17.17
CA PRO A 35 -2.15 -21.21 -18.07
C PRO A 35 -2.32 -20.61 -19.47
N TYR A 36 -3.55 -20.65 -20.01
CA TYR A 36 -3.84 -20.00 -21.28
C TYR A 36 -3.70 -18.45 -21.19
N GLY A 37 -4.30 -17.81 -20.19
CA GLY A 37 -4.17 -16.36 -20.01
C GLY A 37 -2.74 -15.92 -19.77
N GLN A 38 -1.94 -16.73 -19.05
CA GLN A 38 -0.50 -16.49 -18.89
C GLN A 38 0.26 -16.61 -20.21
N SER A 39 -0.13 -17.52 -21.11
CA SER A 39 0.50 -17.61 -22.43
C SER A 39 0.26 -16.38 -23.29
N VAL A 40 -0.91 -15.74 -23.16
CA VAL A 40 -1.20 -14.45 -23.83
C VAL A 40 -0.28 -13.35 -23.32
N TYR A 41 -0.08 -13.24 -22.01
CA TYR A 41 0.88 -12.29 -21.43
C TYR A 41 2.31 -12.57 -21.90
N THR A 42 2.71 -13.85 -21.90
CA THR A 42 4.05 -14.27 -22.35
C THR A 42 4.27 -13.86 -23.81
N ALA A 43 3.29 -14.07 -24.68
CA ALA A 43 3.40 -13.69 -26.10
C ALA A 43 3.59 -12.18 -26.28
N ALA A 44 2.80 -11.36 -25.57
CA ALA A 44 2.90 -9.90 -25.63
C ALA A 44 4.28 -9.40 -25.14
N ILE A 45 4.79 -9.97 -24.04
CA ILE A 45 6.11 -9.63 -23.50
C ILE A 45 7.23 -10.09 -24.45
N SER A 46 7.12 -11.32 -25.01
CA SER A 46 8.09 -11.83 -25.96
C SER A 46 8.20 -10.95 -27.21
N ASN A 47 7.07 -10.52 -27.75
CA ASN A 47 7.05 -9.60 -28.89
C ASN A 47 7.81 -8.30 -28.59
N LEU A 48 7.61 -7.70 -27.42
CA LEU A 48 8.36 -6.51 -27.00
C LEU A 48 9.88 -6.80 -26.95
N LEU A 49 10.26 -7.93 -26.35
CA LEU A 49 11.69 -8.32 -26.24
C LEU A 49 12.32 -8.59 -27.62
N ASP A 50 11.57 -9.22 -28.52
CA ASP A 50 12.03 -9.48 -29.89
C ASP A 50 12.22 -8.19 -30.70
N GLU A 51 11.32 -7.22 -30.54
CA GLU A 51 11.48 -5.90 -31.14
C GLU A 51 12.71 -5.17 -30.60
N MET A 52 12.88 -5.14 -29.28
CA MET A 52 14.07 -4.55 -28.65
C MET A 52 15.37 -5.22 -29.11
N GLN A 53 15.37 -6.55 -29.27
CA GLN A 53 16.55 -7.29 -29.75
C GLN A 53 16.89 -6.97 -31.21
N ARG A 54 15.87 -6.77 -32.06
CA ARG A 54 16.08 -6.33 -33.47
C ARG A 54 16.69 -4.94 -33.51
N GLU A 55 16.22 -4.01 -32.71
CA GLU A 55 16.78 -2.64 -32.62
C GLU A 55 18.24 -2.67 -32.13
N ILE A 56 18.56 -3.46 -31.10
CA ILE A 56 19.93 -3.61 -30.58
C ILE A 56 20.86 -4.17 -31.68
N ASN A 57 20.40 -5.16 -32.43
CA ASN A 57 21.23 -5.77 -33.49
C ASN A 57 21.44 -4.83 -34.71
N ALA A 58 20.50 -3.90 -34.94
CA ALA A 58 20.62 -2.92 -36.01
C ALA A 58 21.56 -1.74 -35.65
N GLU A 59 21.66 -1.40 -34.36
CA GLU A 59 22.53 -0.35 -33.86
C GLU A 59 23.53 -0.91 -32.83
N SER A 60 24.75 -1.20 -33.24
CA SER A 60 25.80 -1.77 -32.38
C SER A 60 26.30 -0.84 -31.26
N ILE A 61 25.63 0.24 -30.95
CA ILE A 61 26.09 1.23 -30.00
C ILE A 61 25.23 1.15 -28.73
N ARG A 62 25.85 0.75 -27.61
CA ARG A 62 25.28 0.93 -26.27
C ARG A 62 25.15 2.42 -25.97
N ARG A 63 23.94 2.94 -26.04
CA ARG A 63 23.62 4.30 -25.58
C ARG A 63 23.20 4.21 -24.12
N LEU A 64 23.79 5.06 -23.27
CA LEU A 64 23.27 5.27 -21.93
C LEU A 64 21.91 5.91 -22.02
N HIS A 65 20.93 5.35 -21.32
CA HIS A 65 19.63 5.95 -21.22
C HIS A 65 19.70 7.17 -20.29
N GLU A 66 19.43 8.36 -20.84
CA GLU A 66 19.36 9.59 -20.07
C GLU A 66 18.00 9.68 -19.37
N ILE A 67 18.04 9.64 -18.04
CA ILE A 67 16.84 9.86 -17.22
C ILE A 67 16.60 11.37 -17.13
N PRO A 68 15.41 11.88 -17.44
CA PRO A 68 15.08 13.29 -17.26
C PRO A 68 15.35 13.76 -15.83
N ALA A 69 15.97 14.92 -15.69
CA ALA A 69 16.28 15.50 -14.37
C ALA A 69 15.00 15.86 -13.58
N ALA A 70 13.94 16.25 -14.28
CA ALA A 70 12.65 16.52 -13.66
C ALA A 70 11.81 15.24 -13.56
N GLN A 71 11.24 14.98 -12.40
CA GLN A 71 10.26 13.90 -12.21
C GLN A 71 8.95 14.26 -12.93
N LEU A 72 8.25 13.25 -13.47
CA LEU A 72 6.93 13.42 -14.04
C LEU A 72 5.92 13.90 -12.99
N ASP A 73 6.02 13.34 -11.80
CA ASP A 73 5.25 13.72 -10.63
C ASP A 73 6.20 14.03 -9.47
N PRO A 74 6.26 15.29 -8.99
CA PRO A 74 7.15 15.70 -7.89
C PRO A 74 6.80 15.03 -6.55
N TYR A 75 5.61 14.45 -6.44
CA TYR A 75 5.13 13.74 -5.25
C TYR A 75 5.26 12.21 -5.36
N SER A 76 5.89 11.69 -6.43
CA SER A 76 6.14 10.24 -6.58
C SER A 76 6.79 9.63 -5.35
N TYR A 77 6.31 8.45 -4.95
CA TYR A 77 6.81 7.73 -3.77
C TYR A 77 8.15 7.01 -4.04
N THR A 78 9.16 7.76 -4.46
CA THR A 78 10.49 7.23 -4.81
C THR A 78 11.43 7.11 -3.62
N LYS A 79 11.13 7.76 -2.50
CA LYS A 79 11.95 7.81 -1.28
C LYS A 79 11.18 7.31 -0.05
N GLY A 80 10.29 6.33 -0.28
CA GLY A 80 9.51 5.71 0.78
C GLY A 80 10.37 4.95 1.78
N HIS A 81 10.08 5.11 3.08
CA HIS A 81 10.74 4.37 4.15
C HIS A 81 9.82 4.17 5.35
N PHE A 82 10.18 3.20 6.19
CA PHE A 82 9.48 2.95 7.45
C PHE A 82 10.09 3.77 8.59
N ILE A 83 9.22 4.31 9.45
CA ILE A 83 9.64 4.88 10.73
C ILE A 83 9.56 3.78 11.79
N PRO A 84 10.64 3.53 12.58
CA PRO A 84 10.61 2.58 13.69
C PRO A 84 9.57 2.96 14.74
N LEU A 85 8.89 1.98 15.32
CA LEU A 85 7.90 2.20 16.38
C LEU A 85 8.48 2.90 17.62
N SER A 86 9.78 2.77 17.86
CA SER A 86 10.50 3.47 18.93
C SER A 86 10.52 5.01 18.80
N ARG A 87 10.22 5.54 17.62
CA ARG A 87 10.12 6.98 17.36
C ARG A 87 8.75 7.54 17.74
N VAL A 88 7.77 6.67 17.98
CA VAL A 88 6.41 7.07 18.34
C VAL A 88 6.37 7.56 19.78
N ARG A 89 5.84 8.75 20.01
CA ARG A 89 5.50 9.23 21.34
C ARG A 89 4.16 8.64 21.76
N ILE A 90 4.24 7.53 22.46
CA ILE A 90 3.07 6.81 22.99
C ILE A 90 2.40 7.71 24.05
N GLY A 91 1.12 8.00 23.81
CA GLY A 91 0.26 8.66 24.77
C GLY A 91 -0.62 7.65 25.52
N ARG A 92 -1.82 8.07 25.89
CA ARG A 92 -2.76 7.22 26.60
C ARG A 92 -3.16 6.00 25.75
N GLY A 93 -3.14 4.81 26.35
CA GLY A 93 -3.79 3.59 25.88
C GLY A 93 -3.06 2.78 24.81
N TRP A 94 -2.11 3.38 24.10
CA TRP A 94 -1.28 2.66 23.15
C TRP A 94 -0.16 1.90 23.83
N LYS A 95 0.20 0.74 23.31
CA LYS A 95 1.33 -0.08 23.74
C LYS A 95 2.01 -0.75 22.53
N ILE A 96 3.27 -1.10 22.69
CA ILE A 96 3.98 -1.99 21.75
C ILE A 96 3.95 -3.39 22.34
N THR A 97 3.47 -4.35 21.55
CA THR A 97 3.54 -5.79 21.83
C THR A 97 4.61 -6.38 20.94
N ASP A 98 5.71 -6.87 21.50
CA ASP A 98 6.89 -7.31 20.74
C ASP A 98 6.63 -8.59 19.93
N ASP A 99 5.80 -9.47 20.45
CA ASP A 99 5.41 -10.74 19.84
C ASP A 99 3.90 -10.79 19.64
N TRP A 100 3.41 -10.00 18.66
CA TRP A 100 1.98 -9.93 18.41
C TRP A 100 1.47 -11.18 17.69
N ASN A 101 0.61 -11.91 18.37
CA ASN A 101 -0.11 -13.06 17.82
C ASN A 101 -1.42 -13.25 18.57
N PRO A 102 -2.54 -12.68 18.12
CA PRO A 102 -3.80 -12.77 18.82
C PRO A 102 -4.33 -14.19 18.83
N ASP A 103 -4.63 -14.69 20.04
CA ASP A 103 -5.23 -16.03 20.25
C ASP A 103 -6.72 -15.99 19.93
N ASN A 104 -7.04 -16.23 18.66
CA ASN A 104 -8.42 -16.31 18.17
C ASN A 104 -8.50 -17.12 16.88
N LYS A 105 -9.73 -17.45 16.45
CA LYS A 105 -10.05 -18.29 15.27
C LYS A 105 -9.82 -17.65 13.92
N TYR A 106 -9.57 -16.34 13.85
CA TYR A 106 -9.46 -15.62 12.58
C TYR A 106 -8.13 -15.87 11.90
N GLU A 107 -8.12 -15.92 10.59
CA GLU A 107 -6.91 -16.13 9.80
C GLU A 107 -5.91 -14.97 9.99
N LYS A 108 -4.64 -15.29 10.04
CA LYS A 108 -3.52 -14.34 10.14
C LYS A 108 -2.53 -14.61 9.02
N ARG A 109 -1.97 -13.54 8.47
CA ARG A 109 -0.91 -13.69 7.46
C ARG A 109 0.42 -13.99 8.16
N LYS A 110 1.09 -15.07 7.73
CA LYS A 110 2.33 -15.60 8.36
C LYS A 110 3.42 -14.55 8.62
N GLY A 111 3.61 -13.58 7.73
CA GLY A 111 4.61 -12.51 7.91
C GLY A 111 4.20 -11.37 8.85
N PHE A 112 3.01 -11.43 9.45
CA PHE A 112 2.44 -10.37 10.30
C PHE A 112 2.05 -10.85 11.70
N VAL A 113 2.44 -12.04 12.08
CA VAL A 113 2.38 -12.57 13.44
C VAL A 113 3.81 -12.78 13.97
N HIS A 114 3.97 -12.81 15.28
CA HIS A 114 5.26 -12.90 15.96
C HIS A 114 6.20 -11.74 15.57
N VAL A 115 5.63 -10.56 15.46
CA VAL A 115 6.32 -9.30 15.12
C VAL A 115 5.88 -8.17 16.03
N PRO A 116 6.72 -7.15 16.27
CA PRO A 116 6.30 -5.98 17.04
C PRO A 116 5.09 -5.28 16.41
N MET A 117 4.10 -4.96 17.25
CA MET A 117 2.87 -4.29 16.83
C MET A 117 2.52 -3.18 17.84
N LEU A 118 2.20 -2.02 17.34
CA LEU A 118 1.69 -0.90 18.13
C LEU A 118 0.15 -0.99 18.16
N GLU A 119 -0.42 -1.16 19.34
CA GLU A 119 -1.83 -1.48 19.52
C GLU A 119 -2.54 -0.49 20.45
N ALA A 120 -3.81 -0.21 20.13
CA ALA A 120 -4.77 0.43 21.00
C ALA A 120 -6.18 -0.09 20.70
N ALA A 121 -7.10 0.05 21.66
CA ALA A 121 -8.45 -0.48 21.52
C ALA A 121 -9.55 0.45 22.05
N ARG A 122 -9.23 1.47 22.83
CA ARG A 122 -10.25 2.27 23.51
C ARG A 122 -10.42 3.63 22.88
N PRO A 123 -11.65 4.11 22.69
CA PRO A 123 -11.89 5.48 22.23
C PRO A 123 -11.10 6.51 23.05
N GLY A 124 -10.46 7.43 22.35
CA GLY A 124 -9.61 8.45 22.95
C GLY A 124 -8.17 8.04 23.24
N ASP A 125 -7.78 6.76 23.06
CA ASP A 125 -6.39 6.35 23.07
C ASP A 125 -5.63 7.09 21.97
N ARG A 126 -4.47 7.70 22.31
CA ARG A 126 -3.81 8.67 21.42
C ARG A 126 -2.30 8.52 21.42
N LEU A 127 -1.71 8.86 20.29
CA LEU A 127 -0.27 8.95 20.09
C LEU A 127 0.11 10.18 19.27
N THR A 128 1.40 10.47 19.23
CA THR A 128 1.98 11.51 18.40
C THR A 128 3.26 11.00 17.77
N LEU A 129 3.51 11.39 16.51
CA LEU A 129 4.71 11.06 15.78
C LEU A 129 5.23 12.30 15.05
N SER A 130 6.49 12.66 15.27
CA SER A 130 7.18 13.64 14.43
C SER A 130 7.85 12.93 13.26
N PHE A 131 7.66 13.46 12.06
CA PHE A 131 8.26 12.92 10.84
C PHE A 131 8.70 14.05 9.92
N LYS A 132 9.63 13.74 9.01
CA LYS A 132 10.03 14.65 7.94
C LYS A 132 9.71 14.01 6.60
N GLY A 133 8.99 14.74 5.74
CA GLY A 133 8.69 14.26 4.38
C GLY A 133 7.38 14.80 3.82
N ARG A 134 7.10 14.43 2.58
CA ARG A 134 5.96 14.90 1.78
C ARG A 134 4.69 14.07 1.94
N ALA A 135 4.80 12.90 2.57
CA ALA A 135 3.64 12.02 2.79
C ALA A 135 3.84 11.16 4.04
N ILE A 136 2.74 10.86 4.71
CA ILE A 136 2.69 9.99 5.88
C ILE A 136 1.54 9.00 5.75
N GLY A 137 1.77 7.76 6.10
CA GLY A 137 0.77 6.71 6.16
C GLY A 137 1.03 5.72 7.29
N ILE A 138 0.14 4.76 7.42
CA ILE A 138 0.24 3.63 8.34
C ILE A 138 0.22 2.32 7.56
N PHE A 139 1.07 1.40 7.97
CA PHE A 139 0.98 0.00 7.59
C PHE A 139 0.41 -0.76 8.79
N CYS A 140 -0.81 -1.22 8.68
CA CYS A 140 -1.58 -1.81 9.77
C CYS A 140 -2.11 -3.19 9.40
N VAL A 141 -2.61 -3.90 10.41
CA VAL A 141 -3.26 -5.20 10.25
C VAL A 141 -4.72 -5.04 10.66
N CYS A 142 -5.61 -5.16 9.68
CA CYS A 142 -7.04 -4.85 9.81
C CYS A 142 -7.84 -6.12 10.07
N GLY A 143 -8.17 -6.38 11.32
CA GLY A 143 -8.90 -7.58 11.75
C GLY A 143 -10.37 -7.35 12.03
N PRO A 144 -11.07 -8.35 12.59
CA PRO A 144 -12.51 -8.28 12.87
C PRO A 144 -12.94 -7.16 13.81
N SER A 145 -12.05 -6.72 14.69
CA SER A 145 -12.28 -5.62 15.62
C SER A 145 -11.68 -4.28 15.15
N ALA A 146 -11.30 -4.17 13.85
CA ALA A 146 -10.69 -2.97 13.31
C ALA A 146 -11.58 -1.74 13.50
N GLY A 147 -10.99 -0.69 14.07
CA GLY A 147 -11.66 0.54 14.47
C GLY A 147 -11.59 1.65 13.42
N ILE A 148 -12.22 2.76 13.76
CA ILE A 148 -12.05 4.03 13.06
C ILE A 148 -10.97 4.83 13.78
N LEU A 149 -9.98 5.29 13.02
CA LEU A 149 -8.95 6.21 13.48
C LEU A 149 -9.33 7.65 13.16
N GLU A 150 -8.97 8.56 14.05
CA GLU A 150 -8.96 9.99 13.77
C GLU A 150 -7.52 10.48 13.75
N TYR A 151 -7.16 11.22 12.72
CA TYR A 151 -5.79 11.72 12.53
C TYR A 151 -5.78 13.20 12.14
N SER A 152 -4.69 13.84 12.50
CA SER A 152 -4.41 15.25 12.18
C SER A 152 -2.91 15.42 11.96
N VAL A 153 -2.52 16.13 10.92
CA VAL A 153 -1.15 16.59 10.68
C VAL A 153 -1.10 18.09 10.93
N ASP A 154 -0.09 18.55 11.66
CA ASP A 154 0.21 19.95 11.97
C ASP A 154 -0.97 20.76 12.52
N ASN A 155 -1.74 20.13 13.40
CA ASN A 155 -2.95 20.72 14.01
C ASN A 155 -4.09 21.02 13.06
N ALA A 156 -4.09 20.50 11.84
CA ALA A 156 -5.25 20.55 10.96
C ALA A 156 -6.48 19.86 11.62
N PRO A 157 -7.69 20.11 11.17
CA PRO A 157 -8.87 19.39 11.64
C PRO A 157 -8.68 17.87 11.53
N PHE A 158 -9.20 17.14 12.53
CA PHE A 158 -9.15 15.69 12.50
C PHE A 158 -9.97 15.12 11.34
N LYS A 159 -9.36 14.21 10.60
CA LYS A 159 -9.99 13.37 9.57
C LYS A 159 -10.24 11.99 10.13
N LYS A 160 -11.20 11.25 9.58
CA LYS A 160 -11.50 9.87 9.97
C LYS A 160 -11.02 8.89 8.91
N LEU A 161 -10.52 7.77 9.38
CA LEU A 161 -10.13 6.62 8.57
C LEU A 161 -10.77 5.37 9.16
N ASP A 162 -11.68 4.74 8.42
CA ASP A 162 -12.20 3.43 8.76
C ASP A 162 -11.21 2.37 8.29
N THR A 163 -10.65 1.61 9.23
CA THR A 163 -9.70 0.55 8.94
C THR A 163 -10.35 -0.81 8.70
N TYR A 164 -11.69 -0.92 8.86
CA TYR A 164 -12.41 -2.15 8.59
C TYR A 164 -12.58 -2.37 7.10
N THR A 165 -11.97 -3.43 6.56
CA THR A 165 -11.98 -3.79 5.14
C THR A 165 -13.08 -4.81 4.80
N ALA A 166 -13.28 -5.11 3.51
CA ALA A 166 -14.19 -6.16 3.07
C ALA A 166 -13.80 -7.57 3.58
N TRP A 167 -12.53 -7.78 3.93
CA TRP A 167 -11.99 -9.06 4.40
C TRP A 167 -11.83 -9.15 5.92
N SER A 168 -11.96 -8.05 6.63
CA SER A 168 -11.72 -7.98 8.09
C SER A 168 -12.62 -8.91 8.90
N SER A 169 -13.80 -9.28 8.40
CA SER A 169 -14.71 -10.22 9.07
C SER A 169 -14.12 -11.63 9.25
N ALA A 170 -13.15 -12.03 8.44
CA ALA A 170 -12.62 -13.40 8.40
C ALA A 170 -11.13 -13.47 8.73
N LEU A 171 -10.36 -12.41 8.49
CA LEU A 171 -8.91 -12.44 8.63
C LEU A 171 -8.34 -11.09 9.09
N TYR A 172 -7.14 -11.16 9.65
CA TYR A 172 -6.28 -10.00 9.89
C TYR A 172 -5.49 -9.69 8.62
N ILE A 173 -5.97 -8.72 7.81
CA ILE A 173 -5.35 -8.37 6.54
C ILE A 173 -4.35 -7.22 6.71
N PRO A 174 -3.10 -7.35 6.24
CA PRO A 174 -2.17 -6.24 6.14
C PRO A 174 -2.66 -5.22 5.11
N TRP A 175 -2.66 -3.94 5.49
CA TRP A 175 -3.12 -2.86 4.63
C TRP A 175 -2.33 -1.58 4.84
N VAL A 176 -2.13 -0.81 3.78
CA VAL A 176 -1.48 0.50 3.86
C VAL A 176 -2.52 1.59 3.60
N TYR A 177 -2.56 2.56 4.48
CA TYR A 177 -3.35 3.78 4.30
C TYR A 177 -2.42 4.99 4.30
N MET A 178 -2.47 5.77 3.23
CA MET A 178 -1.88 7.11 3.23
C MET A 178 -2.82 8.06 3.98
N LEU A 179 -2.29 8.74 4.97
CA LEU A 179 -3.04 9.68 5.81
C LEU A 179 -3.01 11.09 5.22
N GLU A 180 -1.79 11.56 4.89
CA GLU A 180 -1.59 12.83 4.18
C GLU A 180 -0.53 12.66 3.10
N THR A 181 -0.71 13.40 2.02
CA THR A 181 0.16 13.42 0.84
C THR A 181 0.37 14.86 0.37
N GLU A 182 1.35 15.08 -0.49
CA GLU A 182 1.64 16.39 -1.08
C GLU A 182 1.97 17.48 -0.06
N LEU A 183 2.53 17.07 1.09
CA LEU A 183 3.06 17.98 2.10
C LEU A 183 4.36 18.63 1.62
N GLU A 184 4.77 19.70 2.27
CA GLU A 184 6.13 20.24 2.12
C GLU A 184 7.16 19.24 2.67
N ASP A 185 8.40 19.23 2.13
CA ASP A 185 9.48 18.35 2.66
C ASP A 185 10.12 18.95 3.91
N THR A 186 9.34 19.07 4.97
CA THR A 186 9.73 19.65 6.26
C THR A 186 9.38 18.71 7.42
N GLU A 187 9.66 19.15 8.65
CA GLU A 187 9.21 18.47 9.86
C GLU A 187 7.71 18.68 10.07
N HIS A 188 7.00 17.58 10.32
CA HIS A 188 5.56 17.54 10.58
C HIS A 188 5.25 16.78 11.86
N THR A 189 4.05 16.97 12.39
CA THR A 189 3.55 16.23 13.54
C THR A 189 2.23 15.56 13.23
N LEU A 190 2.23 14.23 13.18
CA LEU A 190 1.03 13.40 13.14
C LEU A 190 0.48 13.22 14.55
N ARG A 191 -0.81 13.48 14.74
CA ARG A 191 -1.59 13.05 15.90
C ARG A 191 -2.62 12.02 15.44
N LEU A 192 -2.73 10.97 16.21
CA LEU A 192 -3.61 9.86 15.91
C LEU A 192 -4.34 9.44 17.19
N ARG A 193 -5.65 9.17 17.07
CA ARG A 193 -6.46 8.66 18.17
C ARG A 193 -7.50 7.67 17.68
N ILE A 194 -7.92 6.78 18.58
CA ILE A 194 -9.04 5.88 18.34
C ILE A 194 -10.36 6.70 18.43
N SER A 195 -11.19 6.59 17.40
CA SER A 195 -12.50 7.23 17.38
C SER A 195 -13.47 6.54 18.34
N SER A 196 -14.48 7.29 18.80
CA SER A 196 -15.67 6.72 19.45
C SER A 196 -16.62 6.06 18.45
N ASP A 197 -16.52 6.42 17.16
CA ASP A 197 -17.30 5.79 16.11
C ASP A 197 -16.74 4.42 15.76
N LYS A 198 -17.63 3.55 15.29
CA LYS A 198 -17.29 2.20 14.92
C LYS A 198 -17.98 1.83 13.60
N ASN A 199 -17.27 1.10 12.74
CA ASN A 199 -17.92 0.45 11.60
C ASN A 199 -19.01 -0.52 12.12
N PRO A 200 -20.24 -0.50 11.60
CA PRO A 200 -21.31 -1.39 12.06
C PRO A 200 -20.98 -2.88 11.97
N ARG A 201 -20.09 -3.27 11.05
CA ARG A 201 -19.64 -4.65 10.88
C ARG A 201 -18.49 -5.05 11.79
N SER A 202 -17.81 -4.10 12.40
CA SER A 202 -16.67 -4.37 13.27
C SER A 202 -17.11 -4.86 14.64
N LEU A 203 -16.35 -5.77 15.23
CA LEU A 203 -16.57 -6.27 16.58
C LEU A 203 -16.01 -5.34 17.67
N GLY A 204 -15.17 -4.35 17.29
CA GLY A 204 -14.49 -3.47 18.24
C GLY A 204 -14.02 -2.16 17.64
N THR A 205 -13.05 -1.55 18.32
CA THR A 205 -12.42 -0.27 17.93
C THR A 205 -10.89 -0.39 17.92
N GLU A 206 -10.39 -1.58 17.72
CA GLU A 206 -8.96 -1.89 17.79
C GLU A 206 -8.18 -1.30 16.60
N CYS A 207 -6.92 -0.99 16.84
CA CYS A 207 -5.97 -0.64 15.80
C CYS A 207 -4.63 -1.32 16.06
N GLN A 208 -4.07 -1.97 15.02
CA GLN A 208 -2.79 -2.65 15.03
C GLN A 208 -1.90 -2.04 13.94
N ILE A 209 -0.93 -1.20 14.32
CA ILE A 209 0.01 -0.56 13.40
C ILE A 209 1.35 -1.30 13.45
N ARG A 210 1.77 -1.82 12.29
CA ARG A 210 3.07 -2.48 12.13
C ARG A 210 4.20 -1.48 11.92
N ASN A 211 3.95 -0.46 11.11
CA ASN A 211 4.91 0.61 10.79
C ASN A 211 4.18 1.90 10.42
N PHE A 212 4.86 3.02 10.59
CA PHE A 212 4.52 4.24 9.86
C PHE A 212 5.34 4.28 8.57
N VAL A 213 4.74 4.79 7.50
CA VAL A 213 5.39 4.93 6.18
C VAL A 213 5.50 6.41 5.84
N VAL A 214 6.66 6.84 5.38
CA VAL A 214 6.93 8.23 5.01
C VAL A 214 7.60 8.25 3.64
N ASN A 215 7.29 9.25 2.82
CA ASN A 215 8.01 9.57 1.59
C ASN A 215 8.60 10.98 1.68
N ARG A 216 9.85 11.15 1.25
CA ARG A 216 10.56 12.43 1.20
C ARG A 216 10.62 13.01 -0.19
#